data_bcf8b9827159cac3349cf9a6c9ce0978
#
_entry.id   bcf8b9827159cac3349cf9a6c9ce0978
#
_cell.length_a   1.000
_cell.length_b   1.000
_cell.length_c   1.000
_cell.angle_alpha   90.00
_cell.angle_beta   90.00
_cell.angle_gamma   90.00
#
_symmetry.space_group_name_H-M   'P 1'
#
loop_
_entity.id
_entity.type
_entity.pdbx_description
1 polymer ?
#
loop_
_entity_poly.entity_id
_entity_poly.type
_entity_poly.pdbx_seq_one_letter_code
_entity_poly.pdbx_strand_id
1 'polypeptide(L)'
;MRAAGRMATVTFAHLTDVGRVRTRNEDALGAFEPADPERLHSRGRLFVVAVGMGGHTRGDVASRVAVQALHDAYYDPQRSASLPESLRVSVESANTAVYRESGVTTGQEPMGTTLTALVIRDHDAFLAHVGDSRAFLIRGRQIRQLTEDHSLVAELVRDGVLSATEAEHHPSAHVVLRALGLAPDVAVEVQGPLSLRGGDMLVLCTDGLSRQVRAHEIRRLAETRAPHQACTELVSMANQRGGPDNITVQLIRFGPKRFLSGALLSLLTAR
;
A
#
# COMPACT_ATOMS: atom_id res chain seq x y z
N MET A 1 14.65 -33.35 8.57
CA MET A 1 13.63 -32.58 9.31
C MET A 1 14.12 -31.14 9.41
N ARG A 2 13.58 -30.23 8.61
CA ARG A 2 13.83 -28.79 8.81
C ARG A 2 13.07 -28.39 10.07
N ALA A 3 13.77 -27.78 11.04
CA ALA A 3 13.14 -27.23 12.24
C ALA A 3 11.93 -26.36 11.83
N ALA A 4 10.78 -26.56 12.47
CA ALA A 4 9.62 -25.70 12.31
C ALA A 4 10.07 -24.27 12.60
N GLY A 5 10.26 -23.48 11.55
CA GLY A 5 10.75 -22.12 11.64
C GLY A 5 9.73 -21.30 12.43
N ARG A 6 10.19 -20.66 13.49
CA ARG A 6 9.40 -19.72 14.28
C ARG A 6 8.84 -18.67 13.31
N MET A 7 7.52 -18.60 13.14
CA MET A 7 6.90 -17.61 12.27
C MET A 7 7.43 -16.22 12.61
N ALA A 8 7.80 -15.46 11.59
CA ALA A 8 8.31 -14.12 11.79
C ALA A 8 7.23 -13.24 12.44
N THR A 9 7.63 -12.51 13.48
CA THR A 9 6.71 -11.56 14.13
C THR A 9 6.44 -10.40 13.18
N VAL A 10 5.16 -10.16 12.88
CA VAL A 10 4.70 -8.99 12.13
C VAL A 10 3.86 -8.14 13.07
N THR A 11 4.22 -6.87 13.21
CA THR A 11 3.38 -5.88 13.91
C THR A 11 3.00 -4.79 12.94
N PHE A 12 1.77 -4.35 12.97
CA PHE A 12 1.29 -3.34 12.03
C PHE A 12 0.29 -2.39 12.69
N ALA A 13 0.12 -1.25 12.06
CA ALA A 13 -0.96 -0.31 12.32
C ALA A 13 -1.36 0.38 11.02
N HIS A 14 -2.55 0.92 11.01
CA HIS A 14 -3.08 1.68 9.88
C HIS A 14 -3.93 2.83 10.40
N LEU A 15 -4.10 3.83 9.54
CA LEU A 15 -4.99 4.95 9.78
C LEU A 15 -5.47 5.47 8.43
N THR A 16 -6.73 5.85 8.37
CA THR A 16 -7.34 6.59 7.27
C THR A 16 -8.04 7.83 7.81
N ASP A 17 -7.98 8.92 7.07
CA ASP A 17 -8.55 10.22 7.44
C ASP A 17 -9.12 10.90 6.18
N VAL A 18 -10.21 11.63 6.33
CA VAL A 18 -10.88 12.31 5.21
C VAL A 18 -10.06 13.48 4.65
N GLY A 19 -9.06 13.96 5.40
CA GLY A 19 -8.32 15.17 5.07
C GLY A 19 -9.02 16.44 5.56
N ARG A 20 -8.68 17.58 4.97
CA ARG A 20 -9.22 18.90 5.38
C ARG A 20 -10.11 19.55 4.32
N VAL A 21 -10.07 19.05 3.10
CA VAL A 21 -10.77 19.63 1.95
C VAL A 21 -11.92 18.73 1.46
N ARG A 22 -11.71 17.42 1.48
CA ARG A 22 -12.72 16.45 1.08
C ARG A 22 -13.83 16.34 2.13
N THR A 23 -15.05 16.04 1.67
CA THR A 23 -16.21 15.82 2.54
C THR A 23 -16.48 14.35 2.80
N ARG A 24 -15.92 13.46 1.97
CA ARG A 24 -16.04 12.01 2.06
C ARG A 24 -14.66 11.36 1.98
N ASN A 25 -14.54 10.22 2.63
CA ASN A 25 -13.37 9.39 2.48
C ASN A 25 -13.66 8.29 1.44
N GLU A 26 -13.00 8.40 0.30
CA GLU A 26 -13.10 7.45 -0.81
C GLU A 26 -11.94 6.43 -0.80
N ASP A 27 -11.00 6.57 0.13
CA ASP A 27 -9.98 5.58 0.40
C ASP A 27 -10.57 4.36 1.10
N ALA A 28 -10.05 3.18 0.80
CA ALA A 28 -10.28 1.96 1.55
C ALA A 28 -8.95 1.27 1.87
N LEU A 29 -8.93 0.53 2.97
CA LEU A 29 -7.78 -0.29 3.36
C LEU A 29 -8.24 -1.64 3.90
N GLY A 30 -7.35 -2.62 3.84
CA GLY A 30 -7.53 -3.91 4.48
C GLY A 30 -6.23 -4.41 5.09
N ALA A 31 -6.32 -5.05 6.24
CA ALA A 31 -5.23 -5.77 6.89
C ALA A 31 -5.78 -7.10 7.37
N PHE A 32 -5.46 -8.16 6.64
CA PHE A 32 -6.07 -9.47 6.82
C PHE A 32 -5.03 -10.47 7.30
N GLU A 33 -5.30 -11.04 8.45
CA GLU A 33 -4.52 -12.11 9.04
C GLU A 33 -5.45 -13.32 9.26
N PRO A 34 -5.26 -14.43 8.52
CA PRO A 34 -6.06 -15.62 8.73
C PRO A 34 -5.95 -16.14 10.15
N ALA A 35 -7.09 -16.43 10.79
CA ALA A 35 -7.12 -17.04 12.12
C ALA A 35 -6.66 -18.52 12.07
N ASP A 36 -6.85 -19.19 10.94
CA ASP A 36 -6.37 -20.54 10.69
C ASP A 36 -4.86 -20.55 10.45
N PRO A 37 -4.05 -21.25 11.29
CA PRO A 37 -2.61 -21.31 11.17
C PRO A 37 -2.10 -21.91 9.85
N GLU A 38 -2.82 -22.89 9.28
CA GLU A 38 -2.43 -23.50 7.99
C GLU A 38 -2.61 -22.50 6.84
N ARG A 39 -3.73 -21.77 6.86
CA ARG A 39 -3.98 -20.70 5.88
C ARG A 39 -2.97 -19.55 6.05
N LEU A 40 -2.67 -19.16 7.28
CA LEU A 40 -1.65 -18.15 7.54
C LEU A 40 -0.26 -18.58 7.04
N HIS A 41 0.11 -19.84 7.23
CA HIS A 41 1.38 -20.38 6.74
C HIS A 41 1.41 -20.49 5.20
N SER A 42 0.30 -20.92 4.57
CA SER A 42 0.25 -21.12 3.12
C SER A 42 0.05 -19.83 2.34
N ARG A 43 -0.76 -18.90 2.84
CA ARG A 43 -1.16 -17.66 2.15
C ARG A 43 -0.53 -16.39 2.72
N GLY A 44 -0.11 -16.39 3.98
CA GLY A 44 0.44 -15.20 4.63
C GLY A 44 -0.62 -14.18 5.02
N ARG A 45 -0.14 -12.96 5.33
CA ARG A 45 -0.94 -11.78 5.67
C ARG A 45 -1.07 -10.88 4.47
N LEU A 46 -2.28 -10.37 4.23
CA LEU A 46 -2.58 -9.46 3.13
C LEU A 46 -2.85 -8.06 3.67
N PHE A 47 -2.16 -7.07 3.13
CA PHE A 47 -2.35 -5.65 3.38
C PHE A 47 -2.71 -4.96 2.08
N VAL A 48 -3.65 -4.03 2.10
CA VAL A 48 -4.11 -3.35 0.88
C VAL A 48 -4.54 -1.92 1.17
N VAL A 49 -4.23 -1.02 0.24
CA VAL A 49 -4.78 0.33 0.17
C VAL A 49 -5.37 0.56 -1.22
N ALA A 50 -6.44 1.32 -1.30
CA ALA A 50 -7.16 1.64 -2.52
C ALA A 50 -7.70 3.06 -2.45
N VAL A 51 -7.55 3.85 -3.52
CA VAL A 51 -8.10 5.21 -3.67
C VAL A 51 -9.25 5.15 -4.64
N GLY A 52 -10.43 5.44 -4.16
CA GLY A 52 -11.63 5.49 -5.00
C GLY A 52 -11.64 6.73 -5.88
N MET A 53 -12.06 6.53 -7.13
CA MET A 53 -12.21 7.56 -8.14
C MET A 53 -13.58 7.43 -8.79
N GLY A 54 -14.29 8.53 -8.91
CA GLY A 54 -15.58 8.53 -9.60
C GLY A 54 -16.26 9.88 -9.48
N GLY A 55 -16.93 10.30 -10.54
CA GLY A 55 -17.77 11.50 -10.53
C GLY A 55 -18.89 11.37 -9.48
N HIS A 56 -19.02 12.38 -8.69
CA HIS A 56 -20.10 12.71 -7.77
C HIS A 56 -20.42 11.78 -6.57
N THR A 57 -20.23 10.44 -6.54
CA THR A 57 -20.66 9.69 -5.33
C THR A 57 -20.18 8.23 -5.19
N ARG A 58 -19.36 7.70 -6.06
CA ARG A 58 -19.15 6.24 -6.10
C ARG A 58 -17.70 5.76 -5.89
N GLY A 59 -16.74 6.67 -5.66
CA GLY A 59 -15.33 6.29 -5.42
C GLY A 59 -15.20 5.44 -4.18
N ASP A 60 -15.92 5.77 -3.11
CA ASP A 60 -15.94 5.00 -1.86
C ASP A 60 -16.53 3.59 -2.02
N VAL A 61 -17.45 3.40 -2.98
CA VAL A 61 -17.96 2.08 -3.34
C VAL A 61 -16.90 1.29 -4.09
N ALA A 62 -16.25 1.92 -5.08
CA ALA A 62 -15.22 1.27 -5.90
C ALA A 62 -14.07 0.74 -5.05
N SER A 63 -13.51 1.57 -4.16
CA SER A 63 -12.41 1.18 -3.29
C SER A 63 -12.79 0.05 -2.32
N ARG A 64 -13.98 0.12 -1.70
CA ARG A 64 -14.45 -0.95 -0.79
C ARG A 64 -14.72 -2.25 -1.52
N VAL A 65 -15.37 -2.20 -2.70
CA VAL A 65 -15.61 -3.40 -3.52
C VAL A 65 -14.29 -4.05 -3.93
N ALA A 66 -13.31 -3.25 -4.34
CA ALA A 66 -12.01 -3.76 -4.74
C ALA A 66 -11.28 -4.46 -3.58
N VAL A 67 -11.25 -3.86 -2.39
CA VAL A 67 -10.62 -4.44 -1.20
C VAL A 67 -11.29 -5.75 -0.80
N GLN A 68 -12.62 -5.80 -0.79
CA GLN A 68 -13.36 -7.01 -0.43
C GLN A 68 -13.19 -8.13 -1.47
N ALA A 69 -13.33 -7.82 -2.76
CA ALA A 69 -13.18 -8.79 -3.82
C ALA A 69 -11.75 -9.35 -3.92
N LEU A 70 -10.74 -8.50 -3.68
CA LEU A 70 -9.35 -8.94 -3.55
C LEU A 70 -9.20 -9.95 -2.42
N HIS A 71 -9.70 -9.64 -1.22
CA HIS A 71 -9.64 -10.51 -0.06
C HIS A 71 -10.26 -11.87 -0.35
N ASP A 72 -11.51 -11.88 -0.83
CA ASP A 72 -12.27 -13.11 -1.07
C ASP A 72 -11.59 -13.98 -2.14
N ALA A 73 -11.11 -13.37 -3.23
CA ALA A 73 -10.41 -14.07 -4.27
C ALA A 73 -9.03 -14.60 -3.84
N TYR A 74 -8.30 -13.84 -3.01
CA TYR A 74 -6.96 -14.23 -2.56
C TYR A 74 -6.99 -15.40 -1.57
N TYR A 75 -7.95 -15.41 -0.67
CA TYR A 75 -8.09 -16.46 0.33
C TYR A 75 -9.06 -17.58 -0.09
N ASP A 76 -9.51 -17.62 -1.34
CA ASP A 76 -10.33 -18.71 -1.85
C ASP A 76 -9.57 -20.04 -1.78
N PRO A 77 -10.08 -21.05 -1.03
CA PRO A 77 -9.41 -22.34 -0.86
C PRO A 77 -9.35 -23.16 -2.15
N GLN A 78 -10.20 -22.88 -3.13
CA GLN A 78 -10.23 -23.58 -4.41
C GLN A 78 -9.12 -23.13 -5.37
N ARG A 79 -8.45 -22.00 -5.08
CA ARG A 79 -7.37 -21.47 -5.90
C ARG A 79 -6.02 -21.99 -5.43
N SER A 80 -5.43 -22.89 -6.22
CA SER A 80 -4.09 -23.46 -5.98
C SER A 80 -3.11 -22.94 -7.04
N ALA A 81 -2.55 -21.75 -6.81
CA ALA A 81 -1.53 -21.17 -7.67
C ALA A 81 -0.35 -20.67 -6.83
N SER A 82 0.77 -20.31 -7.48
CA SER A 82 1.86 -19.62 -6.82
C SER A 82 1.38 -18.30 -6.22
N LEU A 83 2.06 -17.77 -5.21
CA LEU A 83 1.62 -16.50 -4.57
C LEU A 83 1.57 -15.32 -5.54
N PRO A 84 2.57 -15.09 -6.42
CA PRO A 84 2.48 -14.02 -7.40
C PRO A 84 1.26 -14.16 -8.31
N GLU A 85 1.00 -15.34 -8.78
CA GLU A 85 -0.15 -15.64 -9.66
C GLU A 85 -1.48 -15.51 -8.91
N SER A 86 -1.56 -16.02 -7.68
CA SER A 86 -2.76 -15.85 -6.84
C SER A 86 -3.06 -14.38 -6.61
N LEU A 87 -2.03 -13.56 -6.37
CA LEU A 87 -2.19 -12.14 -6.13
C LEU A 87 -2.64 -11.40 -7.40
N ARG A 88 -2.03 -11.72 -8.56
CA ARG A 88 -2.44 -11.19 -9.87
C ARG A 88 -3.90 -11.47 -10.17
N VAL A 89 -4.30 -12.74 -10.13
CA VAL A 89 -5.67 -13.16 -10.41
C VAL A 89 -6.68 -12.57 -9.43
N SER A 90 -6.27 -12.35 -8.17
CA SER A 90 -7.14 -11.71 -7.18
C SER A 90 -7.37 -10.24 -7.47
N VAL A 91 -6.35 -9.52 -7.96
CA VAL A 91 -6.52 -8.12 -8.42
C VAL A 91 -7.39 -8.05 -9.68
N GLU A 92 -7.23 -8.97 -10.61
CA GLU A 92 -8.10 -9.07 -11.80
C GLU A 92 -9.56 -9.40 -11.42
N SER A 93 -9.75 -10.23 -10.40
CA SER A 93 -11.09 -10.50 -9.84
C SER A 93 -11.69 -9.25 -9.20
N ALA A 94 -10.87 -8.46 -8.49
CA ALA A 94 -11.27 -7.17 -7.94
C ALA A 94 -11.65 -6.17 -9.06
N ASN A 95 -10.86 -6.11 -10.15
CA ASN A 95 -11.19 -5.31 -11.31
C ASN A 95 -12.57 -5.69 -11.88
N THR A 96 -12.79 -6.98 -12.08
CA THR A 96 -14.08 -7.49 -12.61
C THR A 96 -15.24 -7.12 -11.70
N ALA A 97 -15.07 -7.20 -10.38
CA ALA A 97 -16.10 -6.84 -9.40
C ALA A 97 -16.44 -5.34 -9.48
N VAL A 98 -15.43 -4.46 -9.49
CA VAL A 98 -15.61 -3.01 -9.60
C VAL A 98 -16.24 -2.64 -10.96
N TYR A 99 -15.76 -3.24 -12.06
CA TYR A 99 -16.28 -2.99 -13.40
C TYR A 99 -17.77 -3.34 -13.53
N ARG A 100 -18.18 -4.47 -12.97
CA ARG A 100 -19.59 -4.88 -12.94
C ARG A 100 -20.44 -3.93 -12.11
N GLU A 101 -19.97 -3.56 -10.94
CA GLU A 101 -20.65 -2.66 -10.03
C GLU A 101 -20.70 -1.22 -10.57
N SER A 102 -19.75 -0.81 -11.42
CA SER A 102 -19.71 0.53 -12.02
C SER A 102 -20.92 0.85 -12.87
N GLY A 103 -21.61 -0.18 -13.40
CA GLY A 103 -22.78 0.02 -14.25
C GLY A 103 -22.46 0.68 -15.60
N VAL A 104 -21.19 0.69 -16.02
CA VAL A 104 -20.76 1.23 -17.33
C VAL A 104 -21.56 0.59 -18.46
N THR A 105 -21.83 -0.72 -18.36
CA THR A 105 -22.65 -1.46 -19.33
C THR A 105 -24.13 -1.03 -19.35
N THR A 106 -24.61 -0.33 -18.33
CA THR A 106 -25.97 0.18 -18.19
C THR A 106 -26.08 1.70 -18.35
N GLY A 107 -24.99 2.36 -18.80
CA GLY A 107 -24.97 3.80 -19.08
C GLY A 107 -24.77 4.69 -17.85
N GLN A 108 -24.32 4.14 -16.74
CA GLN A 108 -23.92 4.93 -15.56
C GLN A 108 -22.50 5.50 -15.75
N GLU A 109 -22.20 6.58 -15.01
CA GLU A 109 -20.82 7.09 -14.96
C GLU A 109 -19.87 6.05 -14.39
N PRO A 110 -18.69 5.85 -15.03
CA PRO A 110 -17.71 4.88 -14.56
C PRO A 110 -17.21 5.25 -13.16
N MET A 111 -17.02 4.25 -12.33
CA MET A 111 -16.26 4.37 -11.09
C MET A 111 -15.00 3.49 -11.18
N GLY A 112 -13.94 3.94 -10.56
CA GLY A 112 -12.68 3.20 -10.54
C GLY A 112 -11.99 3.30 -9.19
N THR A 113 -10.91 2.56 -9.05
CA THR A 113 -10.06 2.66 -7.87
C THR A 113 -8.64 2.25 -8.19
N THR A 114 -7.66 2.89 -7.53
CA THR A 114 -6.32 2.32 -7.43
C THR A 114 -6.33 1.09 -6.54
N LEU A 115 -5.28 0.30 -6.58
CA LEU A 115 -5.08 -0.79 -5.64
C LEU A 115 -3.60 -1.11 -5.50
N THR A 116 -3.11 -1.09 -4.25
CA THR A 116 -1.76 -1.55 -3.90
C THR A 116 -1.89 -2.59 -2.80
N ALA A 117 -1.56 -3.83 -3.12
CA ALA A 117 -1.66 -4.98 -2.22
C ALA A 117 -0.29 -5.57 -1.92
N LEU A 118 -0.05 -5.91 -0.66
CA LEU A 118 1.17 -6.53 -0.16
C LEU A 118 0.83 -7.80 0.60
N VAL A 119 1.45 -8.90 0.22
CA VAL A 119 1.39 -10.16 0.97
C VAL A 119 2.72 -10.39 1.67
N ILE A 120 2.67 -10.74 2.95
CA ILE A 120 3.85 -11.22 3.69
C ILE A 120 3.60 -12.67 4.10
N ARG A 121 4.44 -13.57 3.58
CA ARG A 121 4.46 -14.98 3.95
C ARG A 121 5.87 -15.37 4.37
N ASP A 122 6.00 -15.89 5.58
CA ASP A 122 7.28 -16.23 6.19
C ASP A 122 8.27 -15.06 6.15
N HIS A 123 9.30 -15.14 5.34
CA HIS A 123 10.31 -14.10 5.15
C HIS A 123 10.21 -13.40 3.79
N ASP A 124 9.18 -13.67 3.01
CA ASP A 124 9.03 -13.11 1.68
C ASP A 124 7.81 -12.20 1.59
N ALA A 125 7.98 -11.08 0.89
CA ALA A 125 6.90 -10.18 0.53
C ALA A 125 6.63 -10.22 -0.98
N PHE A 126 5.36 -10.09 -1.34
CA PHE A 126 4.86 -10.02 -2.71
C PHE A 126 3.96 -8.82 -2.84
N LEU A 127 4.09 -8.08 -3.92
CA LEU A 127 3.36 -6.85 -4.18
C LEU A 127 2.55 -7.00 -5.46
N ALA A 128 1.30 -6.52 -5.46
CA ALA A 128 0.54 -6.24 -6.68
C ALA A 128 0.07 -4.80 -6.67
N HIS A 129 0.13 -4.14 -7.82
CA HIS A 129 -0.07 -2.71 -7.91
C HIS A 129 -0.78 -2.30 -9.20
N VAL A 130 -1.75 -1.38 -9.03
CA VAL A 130 -2.44 -0.64 -10.09
C VAL A 130 -2.76 0.76 -9.57
N GLY A 131 -2.24 1.80 -10.23
CA GLY A 131 -2.52 3.20 -9.87
C GLY A 131 -1.29 3.98 -9.40
N ASP A 132 -1.48 4.92 -8.49
CA ASP A 132 -0.43 5.82 -7.95
C ASP A 132 -0.32 5.80 -6.42
N SER A 133 -1.02 4.88 -5.75
CA SER A 133 -0.75 4.56 -4.35
C SER A 133 0.61 3.89 -4.21
N ARG A 134 1.34 4.18 -3.15
CA ARG A 134 2.73 3.78 -3.04
C ARG A 134 3.00 2.75 -1.96
N ALA A 135 3.94 1.86 -2.26
CA ALA A 135 4.54 0.96 -1.28
C ALA A 135 6.03 1.28 -1.13
N PHE A 136 6.50 1.34 0.12
CA PHE A 136 7.89 1.60 0.45
C PHE A 136 8.47 0.46 1.30
N LEU A 137 9.76 0.16 1.08
CA LEU A 137 10.59 -0.63 1.97
C LEU A 137 11.55 0.29 2.71
N ILE A 138 11.55 0.20 4.03
CA ILE A 138 12.53 0.83 4.90
C ILE A 138 13.44 -0.27 5.45
N ARG A 139 14.71 -0.20 5.09
CA ARG A 139 15.74 -1.16 5.51
C ARG A 139 16.99 -0.42 5.99
N GLY A 140 17.34 -0.60 7.23
CA GLY A 140 18.39 0.20 7.85
C GLY A 140 18.03 1.68 7.82
N ARG A 141 18.91 2.51 7.26
CA ARG A 141 18.70 3.97 7.15
C ARG A 141 18.21 4.40 5.76
N GLN A 142 17.74 3.48 4.97
CA GLN A 142 17.28 3.74 3.59
C GLN A 142 15.77 3.52 3.49
N ILE A 143 15.13 4.33 2.65
CA ILE A 143 13.76 4.11 2.19
C ILE A 143 13.79 4.00 0.67
N ARG A 144 13.10 3.01 0.14
CA ARG A 144 12.97 2.76 -1.30
C ARG A 144 11.50 2.55 -1.64
N GLN A 145 11.01 3.29 -2.63
CA GLN A 145 9.71 3.00 -3.22
C GLN A 145 9.80 1.69 -4.00
N LEU A 146 8.80 0.84 -3.81
CA LEU A 146 8.68 -0.46 -4.48
C LEU A 146 7.78 -0.38 -5.71
N THR A 147 6.73 0.45 -5.66
CA THR A 147 5.78 0.66 -6.77
C THR A 147 6.31 1.69 -7.75
N GLU A 148 5.88 1.58 -9.00
CA GLU A 148 5.99 2.65 -9.99
C GLU A 148 4.61 3.27 -10.21
N ASP A 149 4.49 4.60 -10.12
CA ASP A 149 3.18 5.25 -10.24
C ASP A 149 2.66 5.14 -11.68
N HIS A 150 1.45 4.65 -11.85
CA HIS A 150 0.76 4.63 -13.15
C HIS A 150 0.03 5.96 -13.37
N SER A 151 0.78 7.05 -13.44
CA SER A 151 0.28 8.40 -13.65
C SER A 151 0.91 9.06 -14.87
N LEU A 152 0.23 10.07 -15.43
CA LEU A 152 0.72 10.80 -16.59
C LEU A 152 2.10 11.42 -16.32
N VAL A 153 2.27 12.02 -15.16
CA VAL A 153 3.55 12.66 -14.81
C VAL A 153 4.68 11.66 -14.62
N ALA A 154 4.39 10.46 -14.12
CA ALA A 154 5.39 9.40 -14.01
C ALA A 154 5.85 8.90 -15.39
N GLU A 155 4.96 8.82 -16.38
CA GLU A 155 5.34 8.52 -17.77
C GLU A 155 6.20 9.63 -18.36
N LEU A 156 5.81 10.89 -18.19
CA LEU A 156 6.59 12.04 -18.68
C LEU A 156 7.99 12.12 -18.07
N VAL A 157 8.15 11.74 -16.80
CA VAL A 157 9.46 11.63 -16.14
C VAL A 157 10.28 10.49 -16.75
N ARG A 158 9.67 9.33 -16.96
CA ARG A 158 10.33 8.15 -17.56
C ARG A 158 10.81 8.43 -18.98
N ASP A 159 10.01 9.16 -19.76
CA ASP A 159 10.33 9.55 -21.13
C ASP A 159 11.32 10.73 -21.19
N GLY A 160 11.74 11.27 -20.04
CA GLY A 160 12.70 12.38 -19.95
C GLY A 160 12.12 13.74 -20.35
N VAL A 161 10.78 13.85 -20.43
CA VAL A 161 10.06 15.10 -20.75
C VAL A 161 9.99 16.01 -19.53
N LEU A 162 9.84 15.45 -18.35
CA LEU A 162 9.84 16.17 -17.07
C LEU A 162 10.92 15.64 -16.14
N SER A 163 11.49 16.52 -15.33
CA SER A 163 12.23 16.10 -14.14
C SER A 163 11.28 15.66 -13.03
N ALA A 164 11.77 14.87 -12.07
CA ALA A 164 10.97 14.47 -10.91
C ALA A 164 10.42 15.68 -10.12
N THR A 165 11.20 16.77 -10.04
CA THR A 165 10.77 18.00 -9.35
C THR A 165 9.65 18.73 -10.10
N GLU A 166 9.72 18.79 -11.42
CA GLU A 166 8.64 19.39 -12.23
C GLU A 166 7.35 18.57 -12.15
N ALA A 167 7.47 17.23 -12.12
CA ALA A 167 6.32 16.33 -11.98
C ALA A 167 5.53 16.55 -10.68
N GLU A 168 6.21 16.85 -9.57
CA GLU A 168 5.56 17.11 -8.26
C GLU A 168 4.61 18.32 -8.31
N HIS A 169 4.87 19.30 -9.19
CA HIS A 169 4.14 20.57 -9.26
C HIS A 169 3.33 20.69 -10.57
N HIS A 170 3.31 19.64 -11.40
CA HIS A 170 2.63 19.68 -12.67
C HIS A 170 1.11 19.72 -12.51
N PRO A 171 0.36 20.53 -13.28
CA PRO A 171 -1.10 20.61 -13.20
C PRO A 171 -1.82 19.25 -13.32
N SER A 172 -1.24 18.33 -14.11
CA SER A 172 -1.78 16.98 -14.31
C SER A 172 -1.17 15.94 -13.36
N ALA A 173 -0.56 16.34 -12.26
CA ALA A 173 0.04 15.39 -11.29
C ALA A 173 -0.97 14.39 -10.72
N HIS A 174 -2.26 14.74 -10.75
CA HIS A 174 -3.37 13.91 -10.26
C HIS A 174 -3.94 12.94 -11.32
N VAL A 175 -3.44 12.97 -12.57
CA VAL A 175 -3.99 12.15 -13.66
C VAL A 175 -3.43 10.73 -13.58
N VAL A 176 -4.29 9.80 -13.15
CA VAL A 176 -4.01 8.37 -13.09
C VAL A 176 -4.32 7.73 -14.44
N LEU A 177 -3.39 6.96 -14.98
CA LEU A 177 -3.51 6.31 -16.29
C LEU A 177 -4.02 4.87 -16.21
N ARG A 178 -3.96 4.25 -15.02
CA ARG A 178 -4.36 2.87 -14.82
C ARG A 178 -5.09 2.70 -13.50
N ALA A 179 -6.31 2.19 -13.55
CA ALA A 179 -7.16 1.94 -12.39
C ALA A 179 -8.06 0.73 -12.63
N LEU A 180 -8.53 0.10 -11.55
CA LEU A 180 -9.54 -0.95 -11.58
C LEU A 180 -10.91 -0.35 -11.89
N GLY A 181 -11.76 -1.14 -12.57
CA GLY A 181 -13.17 -0.82 -12.79
C GLY A 181 -13.46 0.04 -14.02
N LEU A 182 -12.44 0.59 -14.69
CA LEU A 182 -12.59 1.44 -15.88
C LEU A 182 -12.70 0.65 -17.18
N ALA A 183 -12.15 -0.57 -17.20
CA ALA A 183 -12.18 -1.48 -18.35
C ALA A 183 -12.39 -2.93 -17.89
N PRO A 184 -12.85 -3.84 -18.78
CA PRO A 184 -13.02 -5.27 -18.44
C PRO A 184 -11.72 -5.90 -17.93
N ASP A 185 -10.60 -5.53 -18.53
CA ASP A 185 -9.27 -6.04 -18.20
C ASP A 185 -8.38 -4.93 -17.66
N VAL A 186 -7.42 -5.31 -16.80
CA VAL A 186 -6.43 -4.40 -16.24
C VAL A 186 -5.04 -5.06 -16.22
N ALA A 187 -4.03 -4.32 -16.60
CA ALA A 187 -2.64 -4.76 -16.47
C ALA A 187 -2.18 -4.59 -15.02
N VAL A 188 -1.94 -5.69 -14.33
CA VAL A 188 -1.50 -5.74 -12.93
C VAL A 188 0.01 -5.87 -12.88
N GLU A 189 0.68 -4.95 -12.22
CA GLU A 189 2.10 -5.08 -11.90
C GLU A 189 2.26 -5.98 -10.68
N VAL A 190 3.07 -7.06 -10.79
CA VAL A 190 3.34 -7.98 -9.70
C VAL A 190 4.84 -8.10 -9.48
N GLN A 191 5.27 -7.95 -8.24
CA GLN A 191 6.67 -8.03 -7.85
C GLN A 191 6.86 -9.04 -6.71
N GLY A 192 8.02 -9.65 -6.63
CA GLY A 192 8.41 -10.57 -5.57
C GLY A 192 8.99 -11.88 -6.11
N PRO A 193 9.53 -12.74 -5.21
CA PRO A 193 9.64 -12.51 -3.76
C PRO A 193 10.67 -11.44 -3.39
N LEU A 194 10.30 -10.56 -2.47
CA LEU A 194 11.21 -9.65 -1.79
C LEU A 194 11.56 -10.24 -0.43
N SER A 195 12.78 -10.72 -0.26
CA SER A 195 13.20 -11.32 1.02
C SER A 195 13.35 -10.26 2.10
N LEU A 196 12.55 -10.41 3.17
CA LEU A 196 12.52 -9.53 4.33
C LEU A 196 13.54 -9.96 5.39
N ARG A 197 14.08 -8.97 6.09
CA ARG A 197 15.05 -9.13 7.18
C ARG A 197 14.45 -8.57 8.48
N GLY A 198 14.83 -9.14 9.60
CA GLY A 198 14.42 -8.62 10.90
C GLY A 198 14.74 -7.12 11.04
N GLY A 199 13.72 -6.32 11.34
CA GLY A 199 13.81 -4.87 11.43
C GLY A 199 13.39 -4.11 10.16
N ASP A 200 13.10 -4.80 9.06
CA ASP A 200 12.50 -4.16 7.89
C ASP A 200 11.12 -3.59 8.24
N MET A 201 10.77 -2.50 7.59
CA MET A 201 9.43 -1.93 7.67
C MET A 201 8.89 -1.69 6.26
N LEU A 202 7.61 -1.95 6.09
CA LEU A 202 6.89 -1.71 4.86
C LEU A 202 5.82 -0.65 5.12
N VAL A 203 5.65 0.26 4.19
CA VAL A 203 4.63 1.30 4.27
C VAL A 203 3.82 1.27 3.00
N LEU A 204 2.50 1.13 3.12
CA LEU A 204 1.56 1.36 2.04
C LEU A 204 0.85 2.68 2.33
N CYS A 205 0.72 3.53 1.32
CA CYS A 205 -0.01 4.78 1.48
C CYS A 205 -0.66 5.25 0.18
N THR A 206 -1.70 6.04 0.35
CA THR A 206 -2.35 6.75 -0.76
C THR A 206 -1.59 8.04 -1.08
N ASP A 207 -1.90 8.63 -2.22
CA ASP A 207 -1.25 9.85 -2.72
C ASP A 207 -1.51 11.05 -1.82
N GLY A 208 -2.64 11.10 -1.11
CA GLY A 208 -2.92 12.12 -0.10
C GLY A 208 -1.89 12.15 1.04
N LEU A 209 -1.21 11.02 1.34
CA LEU A 209 -0.04 11.04 2.22
C LEU A 209 1.23 11.38 1.44
N SER A 210 1.55 10.64 0.39
CA SER A 210 2.86 10.68 -0.24
C SER A 210 3.17 11.98 -0.98
N ARG A 211 2.15 12.77 -1.32
CA ARG A 211 2.29 14.15 -1.86
C ARG A 211 2.55 15.18 -0.77
N GLN A 212 2.10 14.93 0.46
CA GLN A 212 2.25 15.86 1.57
C GLN A 212 3.46 15.54 2.46
N VAL A 213 3.86 14.27 2.55
CA VAL A 213 4.92 13.81 3.45
C VAL A 213 6.03 13.15 2.63
N ARG A 214 7.24 13.69 2.72
CA ARG A 214 8.40 13.21 1.97
C ARG A 214 8.87 11.85 2.49
N ALA A 215 9.42 11.03 1.61
CA ALA A 215 9.88 9.68 1.94
C ALA A 215 10.83 9.63 3.17
N HIS A 216 11.76 10.59 3.30
CA HIS A 216 12.67 10.63 4.44
C HIS A 216 11.96 10.92 5.78
N GLU A 217 10.83 11.64 5.76
CA GLU A 217 10.01 11.92 6.95
C GLU A 217 9.21 10.67 7.33
N ILE A 218 8.63 9.97 6.32
CA ILE A 218 7.99 8.66 6.53
C ILE A 218 8.96 7.70 7.20
N ARG A 219 10.19 7.57 6.67
CA ARG A 219 11.23 6.73 7.26
C ARG A 219 11.52 7.14 8.71
N ARG A 220 11.76 8.41 8.97
CA ARG A 220 12.08 8.91 10.31
C ARG A 220 11.02 8.54 11.33
N LEU A 221 9.75 8.72 11.02
CA LEU A 221 8.65 8.39 11.92
C LEU A 221 8.51 6.86 12.09
N ALA A 222 8.62 6.11 11.00
CA ALA A 222 8.58 4.65 11.06
C ALA A 222 9.70 4.06 11.93
N GLU A 223 10.92 4.62 11.90
CA GLU A 223 12.07 4.17 12.71
C GLU A 223 11.93 4.52 14.19
N THR A 224 11.40 5.71 14.51
CA THR A 224 11.45 6.28 15.85
C THR A 224 10.19 6.04 16.69
N ARG A 225 9.06 5.72 16.07
CA ARG A 225 7.76 5.54 16.72
C ARG A 225 7.28 4.09 16.68
N ALA A 226 6.37 3.73 17.57
CA ALA A 226 5.56 2.52 17.40
C ALA A 226 4.67 2.67 16.15
N PRO A 227 4.26 1.58 15.47
CA PRO A 227 3.49 1.67 14.22
C PRO A 227 2.26 2.56 14.32
N HIS A 228 1.47 2.42 15.38
CA HIS A 228 0.28 3.25 15.61
C HIS A 228 0.63 4.74 15.73
N GLN A 229 1.64 5.09 16.54
CA GLN A 229 2.08 6.48 16.71
C GLN A 229 2.61 7.07 15.39
N ALA A 230 3.38 6.28 14.63
CA ALA A 230 3.87 6.71 13.32
C ALA A 230 2.73 7.02 12.36
N CYS A 231 1.72 6.14 12.25
CA CYS A 231 0.55 6.40 11.41
C CYS A 231 -0.18 7.68 11.84
N THR A 232 -0.40 7.88 13.14
CA THR A 232 -1.05 9.09 13.68
C THR A 232 -0.26 10.36 13.36
N GLU A 233 1.07 10.35 13.57
CA GLU A 233 1.92 11.50 13.30
C GLU A 233 2.02 11.79 11.79
N LEU A 234 2.06 10.76 10.92
CA LEU A 234 2.07 10.90 9.47
C LEU A 234 0.79 11.57 8.95
N VAL A 235 -0.36 11.07 9.36
CA VAL A 235 -1.67 11.64 8.99
C VAL A 235 -1.82 13.06 9.53
N SER A 236 -1.41 13.31 10.78
CA SER A 236 -1.42 14.65 11.34
C SER A 236 -0.54 15.62 10.54
N MET A 237 0.64 15.18 10.13
CA MET A 237 1.56 16.00 9.32
C MET A 237 0.97 16.33 7.94
N ALA A 238 0.36 15.36 7.26
CA ALA A 238 -0.31 15.59 5.98
C ALA A 238 -1.46 16.60 6.13
N ASN A 239 -2.27 16.46 7.18
CA ASN A 239 -3.35 17.39 7.51
C ASN A 239 -2.85 18.81 7.82
N GLN A 240 -1.74 18.94 8.56
CA GLN A 240 -1.12 20.25 8.85
C GLN A 240 -0.57 20.94 7.59
N ARG A 241 -0.26 20.19 6.55
CA ARG A 241 0.18 20.68 5.24
C ARG A 241 -0.96 20.95 4.27
N GLY A 242 -2.17 21.02 4.78
CA GLY A 242 -3.38 21.37 4.05
C GLY A 242 -4.37 20.23 3.89
N GLY A 243 -3.94 18.96 3.97
CA GLY A 243 -4.81 17.79 3.86
C GLY A 243 -5.77 17.85 2.64
N PRO A 244 -5.27 18.08 1.41
CA PRO A 244 -6.13 18.38 0.25
C PRO A 244 -6.94 17.17 -0.20
N ASP A 245 -6.56 15.98 0.22
CA ASP A 245 -7.20 14.72 -0.15
C ASP A 245 -7.37 13.77 1.04
N ASN A 246 -8.03 12.63 0.80
CA ASN A 246 -8.11 11.50 1.73
C ASN A 246 -6.70 10.97 1.99
N ILE A 247 -6.41 10.58 3.23
CA ILE A 247 -5.07 10.21 3.66
C ILE A 247 -5.14 8.83 4.29
N THR A 248 -4.52 7.84 3.66
CA THR A 248 -4.46 6.48 4.18
C THR A 248 -3.03 5.98 4.27
N VAL A 249 -2.70 5.34 5.39
CA VAL A 249 -1.38 4.74 5.62
C VAL A 249 -1.48 3.44 6.38
N GLN A 250 -0.68 2.45 5.99
CA GLN A 250 -0.40 1.23 6.73
C GLN A 250 1.11 1.13 6.96
N LEU A 251 1.52 0.92 8.19
CA LEU A 251 2.90 0.66 8.57
C LEU A 251 3.02 -0.75 9.13
N ILE A 252 3.81 -1.56 8.49
CA ILE A 252 4.05 -2.97 8.83
C ILE A 252 5.54 -3.12 9.21
N ARG A 253 5.80 -3.66 10.39
CA ARG A 253 7.15 -3.97 10.89
C ARG A 253 7.37 -5.47 10.91
N PHE A 254 8.44 -5.90 10.28
CA PHE A 254 8.84 -7.29 10.18
C PHE A 254 9.92 -7.63 11.21
N GLY A 255 9.66 -8.64 12.03
CA GLY A 255 10.56 -9.09 13.08
C GLY A 255 10.60 -8.20 14.33
N PRO A 256 11.38 -8.57 15.35
CA PRO A 256 11.50 -7.80 16.57
C PRO A 256 12.12 -6.42 16.29
N LYS A 257 11.62 -5.39 16.99
CA LYS A 257 12.24 -4.06 16.96
C LYS A 257 13.70 -4.19 17.39
N ARG A 258 14.63 -3.96 16.49
CA ARG A 258 16.02 -3.72 16.88
C ARG A 258 16.07 -2.34 17.53
N PHE A 259 15.87 -2.27 18.84
CA PHE A 259 16.35 -1.11 19.57
C PHE A 259 17.86 -1.10 19.38
N LEU A 260 18.40 -0.11 18.73
CA LEU A 260 19.80 0.26 18.92
C LEU A 260 19.87 0.61 20.41
N SER A 261 20.26 -0.37 21.21
CA SER A 261 20.48 -0.15 22.63
C SER A 261 21.60 0.88 22.73
N GLY A 262 21.30 2.02 23.33
CA GLY A 262 22.26 3.07 23.67
C GLY A 262 23.34 2.62 24.69
N ALA A 263 23.58 1.31 24.77
CA ALA A 263 24.56 0.71 25.71
C ALA A 263 26.02 0.75 25.20
N LEU A 264 26.28 1.40 24.05
CA LEU A 264 27.66 1.54 23.55
C LEU A 264 28.26 2.94 23.73
N LEU A 265 27.52 3.88 24.35
CA LEU A 265 28.06 5.23 24.61
C LEU A 265 28.70 5.38 26.01
N SER A 266 28.59 4.38 26.89
CA SER A 266 29.15 4.47 28.24
C SER A 266 30.57 3.87 28.41
N LEU A 267 31.17 3.34 27.33
CA LEU A 267 32.50 2.74 27.39
C LEU A 267 33.60 3.63 26.79
N LEU A 268 33.32 4.85 26.36
CA LEU A 268 34.32 5.78 25.80
C LEU A 268 34.56 7.04 26.66
N THR A 269 34.01 7.10 27.88
CA THR A 269 34.30 8.20 28.81
C THR A 269 34.95 7.79 30.11
N ALA A 270 35.68 6.67 30.10
CA ALA A 270 36.56 6.27 31.22
C ALA A 270 37.97 5.98 30.70
N ARG A 271 38.72 7.05 30.40
CA ARG A 271 40.18 7.18 30.53
C ARG A 271 40.59 8.63 30.43
#